data_a9dd607dbff4614c1a0d75043cc7c770
#
_entry.id   a9dd607dbff4614c1a0d75043cc7c770
#
_cell.length_a   1.000
_cell.length_b   1.000
_cell.length_c   1.000
_cell.angle_alpha   90.00
_cell.angle_beta   90.00
_cell.angle_gamma   90.00
#
_symmetry.space_group_name_H-M   'P 1'
#
loop_
_entity.id
_entity.type
_entity.pdbx_description
1 polymer ?
#
loop_
_entity_poly.entity_id
_entity_poly.type
_entity_poly.pdbx_seq_one_letter_code
_entity_poly.pdbx_strand_id
1 'polypeptide(L)'
;MSIWTKKDPIVSIKEVHKSFGNLKVLKGVSMDVMKGEVICIIGPSGSGKSTLIRCINALNDIQSGSIFVSGIDLTDPQLDKLALRKRVGMVFQQYNLFPHKTALENVMMAPLLVLRENENDVKERARNLMAKVRLKDKEDSYPGELSGGQQQRVAIARSLAMSPDVMLFDEITAALDPETVKEVLTTIKDLAQDGMTCIL
;
A
#
# COMPACT_ATOMS: atom_id res chain seq x y z
N MET A 1 26.65 3.42 -5.24
CA MET A 1 25.63 3.61 -6.28
C MET A 1 25.18 2.21 -6.72
N SER A 2 24.06 1.71 -6.22
CA SER A 2 23.58 0.35 -6.54
C SER A 2 23.04 0.36 -7.96
N ILE A 3 23.62 -0.45 -8.84
CA ILE A 3 23.15 -0.65 -10.22
C ILE A 3 21.98 -1.63 -10.15
N TRP A 4 20.78 -1.10 -9.93
CA TRP A 4 19.55 -1.88 -9.95
C TRP A 4 19.20 -2.24 -11.40
N THR A 5 19.06 -3.51 -11.72
CA THR A 5 18.73 -3.98 -13.07
C THR A 5 17.26 -4.43 -13.14
N LYS A 6 16.68 -4.47 -14.37
CA LYS A 6 15.30 -4.98 -14.59
C LYS A 6 15.09 -6.45 -14.14
N LYS A 7 16.16 -7.16 -13.80
CA LYS A 7 16.13 -8.56 -13.31
C LYS A 7 16.11 -8.67 -11.80
N ASP A 8 16.33 -7.57 -11.07
CA ASP A 8 16.34 -7.60 -9.61
C ASP A 8 14.92 -7.53 -9.05
N PRO A 9 14.61 -8.20 -7.93
CA PRO A 9 13.30 -8.14 -7.30
C PRO A 9 13.00 -6.70 -6.85
N ILE A 10 11.75 -6.25 -7.04
CA ILE A 10 11.32 -4.91 -6.62
C ILE A 10 11.22 -4.81 -5.10
N VAL A 11 10.92 -5.94 -4.43
CA VAL A 11 11.02 -6.09 -2.97
C VAL A 11 11.88 -7.33 -2.70
N SER A 12 12.94 -7.17 -1.91
CA SER A 12 13.77 -8.28 -1.45
C SER A 12 13.88 -8.25 0.06
N ILE A 13 13.50 -9.34 0.70
CA ILE A 13 13.51 -9.55 2.14
C ILE A 13 14.43 -10.72 2.42
N LYS A 14 15.43 -10.54 3.29
CA LYS A 14 16.42 -11.58 3.61
C LYS A 14 16.59 -11.71 5.11
N GLU A 15 16.30 -12.92 5.61
CA GLU A 15 16.50 -13.32 7.01
C GLU A 15 16.00 -12.28 8.02
N VAL A 16 14.79 -11.73 7.78
CA VAL A 16 14.23 -10.66 8.60
C VAL A 16 13.72 -11.21 9.92
N HIS A 17 14.21 -10.61 11.00
CA HIS A 17 13.75 -10.86 12.37
C HIS A 17 13.11 -9.64 12.98
N LYS A 18 11.94 -9.84 13.64
CA LYS A 18 11.23 -8.80 14.38
C LYS A 18 10.66 -9.35 15.67
N SER A 19 10.93 -8.63 16.75
CA SER A 19 10.36 -8.92 18.08
C SER A 19 9.70 -7.67 18.66
N PHE A 20 8.71 -7.86 19.52
CA PHE A 20 8.11 -6.83 20.36
C PHE A 20 8.31 -7.27 21.82
N GLY A 21 9.24 -6.62 22.52
CA GLY A 21 9.71 -7.12 23.83
C GLY A 21 10.27 -8.55 23.67
N ASN A 22 9.75 -9.49 24.46
CA ASN A 22 10.18 -10.88 24.43
C ASN A 22 9.45 -11.73 23.36
N LEU A 23 8.44 -11.18 22.68
CA LEU A 23 7.67 -11.90 21.67
C LEU A 23 8.38 -11.82 20.31
N LYS A 24 8.96 -12.95 19.87
CA LYS A 24 9.55 -13.10 18.53
C LYS A 24 8.44 -13.32 17.50
N VAL A 25 8.19 -12.32 16.63
CA VAL A 25 7.12 -12.34 15.62
C VAL A 25 7.65 -12.79 14.26
N LEU A 26 8.70 -12.15 13.72
CA LEU A 26 9.36 -12.62 12.50
C LEU A 26 10.65 -13.35 12.90
N LYS A 27 10.88 -14.52 12.31
CA LYS A 27 11.94 -15.47 12.71
C LYS A 27 12.76 -15.90 11.49
N GLY A 28 13.41 -14.97 10.80
CA GLY A 28 14.23 -15.25 9.61
C GLY A 28 13.35 -15.37 8.35
N VAL A 29 12.47 -14.40 8.10
CA VAL A 29 11.62 -14.40 6.90
C VAL A 29 12.43 -13.92 5.71
N SER A 30 12.37 -14.70 4.60
CA SER A 30 12.99 -14.35 3.33
C SER A 30 11.96 -14.46 2.20
N MET A 31 11.90 -13.45 1.31
CA MET A 31 10.99 -13.41 0.18
C MET A 31 11.49 -12.40 -0.85
N ASP A 32 11.41 -12.75 -2.12
CA ASP A 32 11.63 -11.85 -3.24
C ASP A 32 10.33 -11.66 -4.01
N VAL A 33 10.05 -10.41 -4.45
CA VAL A 33 8.87 -10.05 -5.25
C VAL A 33 9.35 -9.36 -6.51
N MET A 34 8.97 -9.88 -7.67
CA MET A 34 9.30 -9.28 -8.95
C MET A 34 8.31 -8.18 -9.32
N LYS A 35 8.72 -7.26 -10.18
CA LYS A 35 7.82 -6.21 -10.66
C LYS A 35 6.61 -6.81 -11.39
N GLY A 36 5.41 -6.38 -11.01
CA GLY A 36 4.13 -6.87 -11.56
C GLY A 36 3.62 -8.15 -10.91
N GLU A 37 4.34 -8.73 -9.93
CA GLU A 37 3.84 -9.89 -9.18
C GLU A 37 2.79 -9.50 -8.14
N VAL A 38 1.91 -10.45 -7.87
CA VAL A 38 0.93 -10.40 -6.78
C VAL A 38 1.24 -11.50 -5.79
N ILE A 39 1.63 -11.12 -4.58
CA ILE A 39 1.95 -12.05 -3.50
C ILE A 39 0.85 -11.97 -2.43
N CYS A 40 0.29 -13.15 -2.08
CA CYS A 40 -0.62 -13.27 -0.93
C CYS A 40 0.09 -13.93 0.24
N ILE A 41 0.18 -13.22 1.36
CA ILE A 41 0.73 -13.74 2.62
C ILE A 41 -0.43 -14.34 3.41
N ILE A 42 -0.45 -15.66 3.54
CA ILE A 42 -1.49 -16.40 4.27
C ILE A 42 -0.96 -16.99 5.58
N GLY A 43 -1.82 -17.07 6.57
CA GLY A 43 -1.49 -17.64 7.87
C GLY A 43 -2.52 -17.25 8.94
N PRO A 44 -2.50 -17.89 10.11
CA PRO A 44 -3.43 -17.59 11.19
C PRO A 44 -3.28 -16.16 11.72
N SER A 45 -4.27 -15.67 12.46
CA SER A 45 -4.17 -14.40 13.16
C SER A 45 -2.97 -14.43 14.13
N GLY A 46 -2.23 -13.31 14.20
CA GLY A 46 -1.03 -13.20 15.04
C GLY A 46 0.23 -13.86 14.46
N SER A 47 0.21 -14.45 13.26
CA SER A 47 1.40 -15.06 12.65
C SER A 47 2.47 -14.06 12.15
N GLY A 48 2.20 -12.75 12.20
CA GLY A 48 3.17 -11.72 11.81
C GLY A 48 2.97 -11.11 10.42
N LYS A 49 1.88 -11.45 9.69
CA LYS A 49 1.57 -10.91 8.35
C LYS A 49 1.61 -9.38 8.30
N SER A 50 0.79 -8.73 9.12
CA SER A 50 0.74 -7.26 9.23
C SER A 50 2.08 -6.68 9.68
N THR A 51 2.82 -7.40 10.54
CA THR A 51 4.15 -6.98 10.98
C THR A 51 5.13 -6.96 9.81
N LEU A 52 5.13 -8.00 8.96
CA LEU A 52 5.99 -8.07 7.78
C LEU A 52 5.65 -6.94 6.78
N ILE A 53 4.37 -6.78 6.46
CA ILE A 53 3.89 -5.70 5.56
C ILE A 53 4.33 -4.33 6.08
N ARG A 54 4.22 -4.08 7.39
CA ARG A 54 4.63 -2.82 8.01
C ARG A 54 6.15 -2.64 8.09
N CYS A 55 6.93 -3.71 8.06
CA CYS A 55 8.38 -3.62 7.90
C CYS A 55 8.77 -3.16 6.48
N ILE A 56 8.06 -3.63 5.43
CA ILE A 56 8.32 -3.23 4.04
C ILE A 56 8.10 -1.72 3.81
N ASN A 57 7.19 -1.08 4.55
CA ASN A 57 6.94 0.37 4.48
C ASN A 57 7.69 1.16 5.56
N ALA A 58 8.66 0.54 6.24
CA ALA A 58 9.42 1.13 7.35
C ALA A 58 8.52 1.81 8.42
N LEU A 59 7.33 1.24 8.67
CA LEU A 59 6.48 1.58 9.82
C LEU A 59 6.94 0.83 11.08
N ASN A 60 7.50 -0.37 10.88
CA ASN A 60 8.18 -1.12 11.92
C ASN A 60 9.65 -1.30 11.51
N ASP A 61 10.57 -1.01 12.40
CA ASP A 61 11.98 -1.32 12.22
C ASP A 61 12.23 -2.81 12.47
N ILE A 62 13.23 -3.40 11.81
CA ILE A 62 13.65 -4.79 11.99
C ILE A 62 14.82 -4.86 12.97
N GLN A 63 15.06 -6.03 13.60
CA GLN A 63 16.22 -6.24 14.47
C GLN A 63 17.43 -6.81 13.72
N SER A 64 17.18 -7.66 12.73
CA SER A 64 18.25 -8.21 11.87
C SER A 64 17.69 -8.65 10.53
N GLY A 65 18.55 -8.97 9.59
CA GLY A 65 18.22 -9.21 8.19
C GLY A 65 18.30 -7.94 7.36
N SER A 66 17.74 -7.95 6.16
CA SER A 66 17.69 -6.78 5.27
C SER A 66 16.39 -6.74 4.48
N ILE A 67 15.94 -5.54 4.16
CA ILE A 67 14.79 -5.29 3.27
C ILE A 67 15.20 -4.24 2.25
N PHE A 68 15.05 -4.56 0.97
CA PHE A 68 15.21 -3.63 -0.14
C PHE A 68 13.86 -3.44 -0.84
N VAL A 69 13.50 -2.19 -1.12
CA VAL A 69 12.26 -1.85 -1.85
C VAL A 69 12.58 -0.82 -2.92
N SER A 70 12.30 -1.16 -4.17
CA SER A 70 12.56 -0.28 -5.32
C SER A 70 13.99 0.29 -5.33
N GLY A 71 14.99 -0.51 -4.94
CA GLY A 71 16.40 -0.12 -4.87
C GLY A 71 16.78 0.69 -3.62
N ILE A 72 15.86 0.89 -2.68
CA ILE A 72 16.10 1.56 -1.39
C ILE A 72 16.37 0.49 -0.33
N ASP A 73 17.52 0.59 0.35
CA ASP A 73 17.87 -0.25 1.51
C ASP A 73 17.19 0.31 2.77
N LEU A 74 16.31 -0.48 3.38
CA LEU A 74 15.60 -0.07 4.60
C LEU A 74 16.47 -0.22 5.87
N THR A 75 17.63 -0.84 5.75
CA THR A 75 18.58 -0.98 6.88
C THR A 75 19.61 0.16 6.94
N ASP A 76 19.62 1.04 5.94
CA ASP A 76 20.48 2.21 5.92
C ASP A 76 20.13 3.16 7.09
N PRO A 77 21.07 3.48 7.98
CA PRO A 77 20.84 4.45 9.06
C PRO A 77 20.40 5.85 8.57
N GLN A 78 20.71 6.19 7.33
CA GLN A 78 20.34 7.45 6.67
C GLN A 78 19.06 7.33 5.80
N LEU A 79 18.25 6.28 6.00
CA LEU A 79 17.04 6.02 5.23
C LEU A 79 16.11 7.24 5.19
N ASP A 80 15.88 7.79 4.01
CA ASP A 80 14.79 8.74 3.77
C ASP A 80 13.44 7.99 3.70
N LYS A 81 12.77 7.90 4.85
CA LYS A 81 11.45 7.26 4.95
C LYS A 81 10.39 7.95 4.10
N LEU A 82 10.55 9.24 3.80
CA LEU A 82 9.62 9.97 2.93
C LEU A 82 9.80 9.53 1.47
N ALA A 83 11.04 9.45 0.99
CA ALA A 83 11.35 8.95 -0.35
C ALA A 83 10.83 7.51 -0.54
N LEU A 84 11.02 6.63 0.45
CA LEU A 84 10.47 5.28 0.43
C LEU A 84 8.94 5.31 0.31
N ARG A 85 8.25 6.05 1.18
CA ARG A 85 6.77 6.07 1.24
C ARG A 85 6.11 6.76 0.05
N LYS A 86 6.83 7.52 -0.75
CA LYS A 86 6.37 7.99 -2.06
C LYS A 86 6.28 6.86 -3.09
N ARG A 87 7.12 5.82 -2.94
CA ARG A 87 7.21 4.68 -3.87
C ARG A 87 6.41 3.47 -3.40
N VAL A 88 5.99 3.43 -2.14
CA VAL A 88 5.25 2.31 -1.54
C VAL A 88 3.89 2.79 -1.06
N GLY A 89 2.84 2.43 -1.79
CA GLY A 89 1.48 2.65 -1.36
C GLY A 89 1.08 1.65 -0.28
N MET A 90 0.30 2.09 0.70
CA MET A 90 -0.21 1.21 1.75
C MET A 90 -1.68 1.47 2.03
N VAL A 91 -2.44 0.39 2.06
CA VAL A 91 -3.87 0.39 2.39
C VAL A 91 -4.05 -0.43 3.66
N PHE A 92 -4.66 0.17 4.67
CA PHE A 92 -4.87 -0.43 5.99
C PHE A 92 -6.26 -1.06 6.10
N GLN A 93 -6.43 -1.95 7.09
CA GLN A 93 -7.72 -2.51 7.47
C GLN A 93 -8.74 -1.41 7.82
N GLN A 94 -8.31 -0.41 8.58
CA GLN A 94 -9.07 0.81 8.79
C GLN A 94 -8.77 1.76 7.63
N TYR A 95 -9.78 2.25 6.96
CA TYR A 95 -9.67 3.05 5.73
C TYR A 95 -8.84 4.32 5.91
N ASN A 96 -8.84 4.89 7.13
CA ASN A 96 -8.09 6.09 7.53
C ASN A 96 -8.33 7.27 6.58
N LEU A 97 -9.56 7.42 6.07
CA LEU A 97 -9.95 8.57 5.28
C LEU A 97 -10.07 9.81 6.17
N PHE A 98 -9.77 10.96 5.62
CA PHE A 98 -9.97 12.24 6.29
C PHE A 98 -11.47 12.57 6.31
N PRO A 99 -12.14 12.57 7.46
CA PRO A 99 -13.60 12.62 7.54
C PRO A 99 -14.20 13.97 7.08
N HIS A 100 -13.39 15.02 7.11
CA HIS A 100 -13.76 16.39 6.70
C HIS A 100 -13.41 16.71 5.24
N LYS A 101 -12.99 15.71 4.47
CA LYS A 101 -12.64 15.77 3.07
C LYS A 101 -13.55 14.85 2.26
N THR A 102 -13.95 15.27 1.06
CA THR A 102 -14.66 14.41 0.13
C THR A 102 -13.80 13.24 -0.34
N ALA A 103 -14.38 12.27 -1.02
CA ALA A 103 -13.65 11.13 -1.60
C ALA A 103 -12.56 11.63 -2.59
N LEU A 104 -12.92 12.54 -3.49
CA LEU A 104 -11.97 13.14 -4.44
C LEU A 104 -10.85 13.89 -3.73
N GLU A 105 -11.17 14.73 -2.75
CA GLU A 105 -10.17 15.47 -1.98
C GLU A 105 -9.22 14.54 -1.20
N ASN A 106 -9.74 13.41 -0.66
CA ASN A 106 -8.90 12.38 -0.03
C ASN A 106 -7.85 11.84 -1.01
N VAL A 107 -8.25 11.59 -2.26
CA VAL A 107 -7.34 11.08 -3.30
C VAL A 107 -6.32 12.14 -3.72
N MET A 108 -6.72 13.40 -3.82
CA MET A 108 -5.87 14.51 -4.27
C MET A 108 -4.82 14.94 -3.25
N MET A 109 -5.08 14.75 -1.95
CA MET A 109 -4.32 15.40 -0.87
C MET A 109 -2.83 15.11 -0.92
N ALA A 110 -2.42 13.84 -1.03
CA ALA A 110 -1.01 13.48 -0.96
C ALA A 110 -0.20 14.02 -2.17
N PRO A 111 -0.65 13.89 -3.43
CA PRO A 111 0.03 14.52 -4.57
C PRO A 111 0.19 16.04 -4.42
N LEU A 112 -0.83 16.75 -3.95
CA LEU A 112 -0.77 18.21 -3.76
C LEU A 112 0.23 18.60 -2.66
N LEU A 113 0.17 17.95 -1.50
CA LEU A 113 0.96 18.35 -0.33
C LEU A 113 2.38 17.81 -0.34
N VAL A 114 2.59 16.59 -0.82
CA VAL A 114 3.88 15.87 -0.75
C VAL A 114 4.67 16.01 -2.04
N LEU A 115 4.01 15.91 -3.21
CA LEU A 115 4.67 16.04 -4.51
C LEU A 115 4.62 17.49 -5.02
N ARG A 116 3.73 18.33 -4.48
CA ARG A 116 3.53 19.73 -4.90
C ARG A 116 3.17 19.85 -6.38
N GLU A 117 2.40 18.91 -6.87
CA GLU A 117 1.96 18.87 -8.27
C GLU A 117 0.86 19.91 -8.55
N ASN A 118 0.63 20.21 -9.83
CA ASN A 118 -0.41 21.13 -10.26
C ASN A 118 -1.79 20.55 -9.90
N GLU A 119 -2.69 21.40 -9.37
CA GLU A 119 -4.02 20.99 -8.89
C GLU A 119 -4.89 20.41 -10.01
N ASN A 120 -4.86 21.00 -11.22
CA ASN A 120 -5.68 20.50 -12.33
C ASN A 120 -5.25 19.11 -12.78
N ASP A 121 -3.93 18.86 -12.87
CA ASP A 121 -3.38 17.56 -13.25
C ASP A 121 -3.70 16.49 -12.18
N VAL A 122 -3.57 16.87 -10.90
CA VAL A 122 -3.92 16.00 -9.78
C VAL A 122 -5.40 15.68 -9.77
N LYS A 123 -6.27 16.67 -10.03
CA LYS A 123 -7.73 16.49 -10.06
C LYS A 123 -8.15 15.56 -11.19
N GLU A 124 -7.59 15.72 -12.38
CA GLU A 124 -7.86 14.83 -13.51
C GLU A 124 -7.41 13.39 -13.19
N ARG A 125 -6.19 13.20 -12.68
CA ARG A 125 -5.69 11.90 -12.25
C ARG A 125 -6.57 11.27 -11.16
N ALA A 126 -6.98 12.06 -10.17
CA ALA A 126 -7.84 11.59 -9.09
C ALA A 126 -9.20 11.12 -9.59
N ARG A 127 -9.82 11.83 -10.55
CA ARG A 127 -11.07 11.42 -11.20
C ARG A 127 -10.91 10.11 -11.97
N ASN A 128 -9.83 9.97 -12.71
CA ASN A 128 -9.50 8.73 -13.41
C ASN A 128 -9.33 7.55 -12.44
N LEU A 129 -8.69 7.77 -11.29
CA LEU A 129 -8.54 6.77 -10.23
C LEU A 129 -9.88 6.44 -9.57
N MET A 130 -10.73 7.45 -9.28
CA MET A 130 -12.09 7.21 -8.76
C MET A 130 -12.92 6.38 -9.74
N ALA A 131 -12.85 6.65 -11.04
CA ALA A 131 -13.50 5.83 -12.05
C ALA A 131 -12.95 4.39 -12.08
N LYS A 132 -11.61 4.23 -11.99
CA LYS A 132 -10.93 2.93 -11.96
C LYS A 132 -11.38 2.06 -10.77
N VAL A 133 -11.62 2.66 -9.60
CA VAL A 133 -12.16 1.96 -8.43
C VAL A 133 -13.70 1.92 -8.42
N ARG A 134 -14.38 2.29 -9.52
CA ARG A 134 -15.84 2.24 -9.70
C ARG A 134 -16.60 3.16 -8.72
N LEU A 135 -16.08 4.36 -8.49
CA LEU A 135 -16.67 5.37 -7.59
C LEU A 135 -16.77 6.75 -8.26
N LYS A 136 -16.94 6.79 -9.59
CA LYS A 136 -17.05 8.04 -10.34
C LYS A 136 -18.21 8.94 -9.86
N ASP A 137 -19.30 8.32 -9.41
CA ASP A 137 -20.51 8.99 -8.89
C ASP A 137 -20.41 9.41 -7.42
N LYS A 138 -19.25 9.15 -6.76
CA LYS A 138 -19.02 9.39 -5.33
C LYS A 138 -17.90 10.40 -5.04
N GLU A 139 -17.50 11.19 -6.05
CA GLU A 139 -16.39 12.15 -5.93
C GLU A 139 -16.61 13.16 -4.79
N ASP A 140 -17.87 13.65 -4.65
CA ASP A 140 -18.25 14.69 -3.69
C ASP A 140 -18.77 14.11 -2.36
N SER A 141 -18.86 12.78 -2.22
CA SER A 141 -19.32 12.14 -0.98
C SER A 141 -18.26 12.20 0.10
N TYR A 142 -18.69 12.47 1.34
CA TYR A 142 -17.84 12.38 2.52
C TYR A 142 -17.73 10.92 3.01
N PRO A 143 -16.64 10.56 3.74
CA PRO A 143 -16.46 9.19 4.23
C PRO A 143 -17.66 8.61 4.98
N GLY A 144 -18.37 9.41 5.77
CA GLY A 144 -19.55 8.98 6.50
C GLY A 144 -20.76 8.62 5.64
N GLU A 145 -20.76 9.02 4.35
CA GLU A 145 -21.81 8.73 3.36
C GLU A 145 -21.47 7.51 2.51
N LEU A 146 -20.30 6.92 2.71
CA LEU A 146 -19.78 5.79 1.94
C LEU A 146 -19.89 4.50 2.74
N SER A 147 -20.27 3.40 2.06
CA SER A 147 -20.17 2.07 2.66
C SER A 147 -18.70 1.71 2.96
N GLY A 148 -18.47 0.70 3.82
CA GLY A 148 -17.12 0.24 4.15
C GLY A 148 -16.29 -0.12 2.92
N GLY A 149 -16.88 -0.82 1.96
CA GLY A 149 -16.19 -1.17 0.70
C GLY A 149 -15.94 0.03 -0.21
N GLN A 150 -16.84 1.02 -0.21
CA GLN A 150 -16.60 2.27 -0.93
C GLN A 150 -15.45 3.04 -0.28
N GLN A 151 -15.41 3.14 1.05
CA GLN A 151 -14.29 3.77 1.77
C GLN A 151 -12.96 3.07 1.49
N GLN A 152 -12.96 1.72 1.45
CA GLN A 152 -11.78 0.92 1.12
C GLN A 152 -11.29 1.22 -0.30
N ARG A 153 -12.20 1.30 -1.27
CA ARG A 153 -11.84 1.64 -2.65
C ARG A 153 -11.33 3.07 -2.80
N VAL A 154 -11.86 4.04 -2.04
CA VAL A 154 -11.27 5.39 -1.96
C VAL A 154 -9.85 5.34 -1.37
N ALA A 155 -9.61 4.55 -0.31
CA ALA A 155 -8.27 4.39 0.27
C ALA A 155 -7.27 3.76 -0.73
N ILE A 156 -7.72 2.82 -1.58
CA ILE A 156 -6.92 2.28 -2.69
C ILE A 156 -6.60 3.38 -3.70
N ALA A 157 -7.60 4.14 -4.17
CA ALA A 157 -7.40 5.24 -5.12
C ALA A 157 -6.44 6.32 -4.56
N ARG A 158 -6.57 6.66 -3.28
CA ARG A 158 -5.68 7.59 -2.57
C ARG A 158 -4.22 7.11 -2.58
N SER A 159 -3.98 5.83 -2.33
CA SER A 159 -2.64 5.25 -2.39
C SER A 159 -2.07 5.26 -3.82
N LEU A 160 -2.89 4.95 -4.81
CA LEU A 160 -2.51 4.95 -6.23
C LEU A 160 -2.19 6.35 -6.77
N ALA A 161 -2.78 7.40 -6.19
CA ALA A 161 -2.57 8.78 -6.62
C ALA A 161 -1.11 9.23 -6.52
N MET A 162 -0.32 8.59 -5.66
CA MET A 162 1.14 8.80 -5.54
C MET A 162 1.96 8.06 -6.59
N SER A 163 1.33 7.30 -7.50
CA SER A 163 1.99 6.46 -8.51
C SER A 163 3.07 5.53 -7.93
N PRO A 164 2.74 4.71 -6.92
CA PRO A 164 3.69 3.86 -6.22
C PRO A 164 4.20 2.72 -7.12
N ASP A 165 5.41 2.22 -6.82
CA ASP A 165 5.98 1.04 -7.46
C ASP A 165 5.37 -0.27 -6.92
N VAL A 166 4.97 -0.26 -5.64
CA VAL A 166 4.42 -1.41 -4.90
C VAL A 166 3.22 -0.97 -4.08
N MET A 167 2.17 -1.76 -4.09
CA MET A 167 0.99 -1.61 -3.24
C MET A 167 0.98 -2.69 -2.14
N LEU A 168 0.91 -2.26 -0.90
CA LEU A 168 0.79 -3.10 0.29
C LEU A 168 -0.64 -3.05 0.82
N PHE A 169 -1.20 -4.21 1.15
CA PHE A 169 -2.55 -4.34 1.66
C PHE A 169 -2.55 -5.08 2.99
N ASP A 170 -2.87 -4.40 4.08
CA ASP A 170 -2.87 -4.96 5.43
C ASP A 170 -4.30 -5.30 5.88
N GLU A 171 -4.68 -6.58 5.79
CA GLU A 171 -5.98 -7.14 6.23
C GLU A 171 -7.22 -6.38 5.70
N ILE A 172 -7.18 -5.92 4.45
CA ILE A 172 -8.17 -5.01 3.85
C ILE A 172 -9.57 -5.58 3.70
N THR A 173 -9.77 -6.88 3.93
CA THR A 173 -11.07 -7.55 3.82
C THR A 173 -11.66 -7.96 5.17
N ALA A 174 -10.91 -7.84 6.28
CA ALA A 174 -11.29 -8.40 7.57
C ALA A 174 -12.53 -7.75 8.22
N ALA A 175 -12.86 -6.51 7.82
CA ALA A 175 -14.00 -5.74 8.36
C ALA A 175 -15.18 -5.62 7.38
N LEU A 176 -15.17 -6.38 6.28
CA LEU A 176 -16.13 -6.25 5.19
C LEU A 176 -17.04 -7.49 5.12
N ASP A 177 -18.27 -7.29 4.67
CA ASP A 177 -19.19 -8.37 4.32
C ASP A 177 -18.75 -9.08 3.02
N PRO A 178 -19.20 -10.32 2.77
CA PRO A 178 -18.72 -11.15 1.64
C PRO A 178 -18.92 -10.51 0.25
N GLU A 179 -20.01 -9.77 0.04
CA GLU A 179 -20.26 -9.08 -1.23
C GLU A 179 -19.26 -7.96 -1.47
N THR A 180 -19.05 -7.15 -0.45
CA THR A 180 -18.08 -6.05 -0.45
C THR A 180 -16.63 -6.54 -0.60
N VAL A 181 -16.28 -7.67 0.04
CA VAL A 181 -14.97 -8.34 -0.17
C VAL A 181 -14.72 -8.62 -1.64
N LYS A 182 -15.72 -9.17 -2.36
CA LYS A 182 -15.60 -9.47 -3.78
C LYS A 182 -15.32 -8.23 -4.62
N GLU A 183 -15.96 -7.10 -4.33
CA GLU A 183 -15.74 -5.83 -5.04
C GLU A 183 -14.32 -5.29 -4.84
N VAL A 184 -13.83 -5.31 -3.61
CA VAL A 184 -12.47 -4.88 -3.27
C VAL A 184 -11.43 -5.78 -3.93
N LEU A 185 -11.60 -7.11 -3.85
CA LEU A 185 -10.69 -8.07 -4.50
C LEU A 185 -10.71 -7.93 -6.03
N THR A 186 -11.86 -7.62 -6.63
CA THR A 186 -11.96 -7.33 -8.06
C THR A 186 -11.13 -6.09 -8.42
N THR A 187 -11.21 -5.04 -7.62
CA THR A 187 -10.39 -3.84 -7.82
C THR A 187 -8.89 -4.17 -7.77
N ILE A 188 -8.44 -4.99 -6.81
CA ILE A 188 -7.03 -5.41 -6.73
C ILE A 188 -6.63 -6.26 -7.92
N LYS A 189 -7.51 -7.16 -8.37
CA LYS A 189 -7.28 -7.98 -9.57
C LYS A 189 -7.10 -7.10 -10.81
N ASP A 190 -7.94 -6.08 -10.97
CA ASP A 190 -7.83 -5.13 -12.10
C ASP A 190 -6.48 -4.40 -12.05
N LEU A 191 -6.02 -3.97 -10.85
CA LEU A 191 -4.70 -3.35 -10.66
C LEU A 191 -3.55 -4.31 -11.01
N ALA A 192 -3.65 -5.57 -10.63
CA ALA A 192 -2.68 -6.60 -10.94
C ALA A 192 -2.59 -6.85 -12.46
N GLN A 193 -3.73 -6.88 -13.15
CA GLN A 193 -3.77 -7.01 -14.62
C GLN A 193 -3.12 -5.81 -15.33
N ASP A 194 -3.17 -4.63 -14.73
CA ASP A 194 -2.47 -3.44 -15.21
C ASP A 194 -0.96 -3.43 -14.87
N GLY A 195 -0.43 -4.50 -14.29
CA GLY A 195 0.97 -4.69 -13.98
C GLY A 195 1.43 -4.07 -12.65
N MET A 196 0.50 -3.69 -11.75
CA MET A 196 0.84 -3.22 -10.42
C MET A 196 1.40 -4.37 -9.56
N THR A 197 2.52 -4.12 -8.88
CA THR A 197 3.05 -5.07 -7.90
C THR A 197 2.25 -4.96 -6.61
N CYS A 198 1.71 -6.08 -6.12
CA CYS A 198 0.84 -6.11 -4.94
C CYS A 198 1.31 -7.14 -3.92
N ILE A 199 1.30 -6.77 -2.64
CA ILE A 199 1.53 -7.69 -1.50
C ILE A 199 0.32 -7.57 -0.56
N LEU A 200 -0.36 -8.72 -0.32
CA LEU A 200 -1.58 -8.80 0.49
C LEU A 200 -1.37 -9.67 1.72
#